data_944d7e541e71e6754f23b9abe110ed50
#
_entry.id   944d7e541e71e6754f23b9abe110ed50
#
_cell.length_a   1.000
_cell.length_b   1.000
_cell.length_c   1.000
_cell.angle_alpha   90.00
_cell.angle_beta   90.00
_cell.angle_gamma   90.00
#
_symmetry.space_group_name_H-M   'P 1'
#
loop_
_entity.id
_entity.type
_entity.pdbx_description
1 polymer ?
#
loop_
_entity_poly.entity_id
_entity_poly.type
_entity_poly.pdbx_seq_one_letter_code
_entity_poly.pdbx_strand_id
1 'polypeptide(L)'
;MIVAELERALLARYPKADAEGWDHVGLSVGDPAAEITGVACALDATEANVHRAQEAGANVLLTHHPIYIKAPEAFCPADATRPQSSAALYEAARCGVSIISFHTNLDRSHEARVCLSELLGAAPVSSLEHVDEPEACGLGALATLNGPCSLRDLAARAAVAFDSDPRVWGEADHACRTVAILGGSLGDFGELAIAAGTDVIVTGEAGYHVA
;
A
#
# COMPACT_ATOMS: atom_id res chain seq x y z
N MET A 1 21.56 -13.73 -7.43
CA MET A 1 21.15 -12.34 -7.05
C MET A 1 21.24 -12.22 -5.55
N ILE A 2 21.88 -11.15 -5.06
CA ILE A 2 21.93 -10.85 -3.63
C ILE A 2 20.84 -9.85 -3.23
N VAL A 3 20.58 -9.74 -1.92
CA VAL A 3 19.51 -8.86 -1.37
C VAL A 3 19.68 -7.41 -1.81
N ALA A 4 20.92 -6.86 -1.78
CA ALA A 4 21.19 -5.49 -2.22
C ALA A 4 20.92 -5.25 -3.72
N GLU A 5 21.05 -6.27 -4.56
CA GLU A 5 20.74 -6.16 -6.00
C GLU A 5 19.23 -6.09 -6.23
N LEU A 6 18.45 -6.89 -5.49
CA LEU A 6 16.99 -6.86 -5.54
C LEU A 6 16.48 -5.50 -5.05
N GLU A 7 16.94 -5.05 -3.89
CA GLU A 7 16.58 -3.73 -3.34
C GLU A 7 16.86 -2.61 -4.35
N ARG A 8 18.07 -2.59 -4.92
CA ARG A 8 18.46 -1.58 -5.92
C ARG A 8 17.57 -1.62 -7.16
N ALA A 9 17.25 -2.82 -7.65
CA ALA A 9 16.38 -2.98 -8.83
C ALA A 9 14.96 -2.45 -8.57
N LEU A 10 14.41 -2.73 -7.38
CA LEU A 10 13.10 -2.25 -6.97
C LEU A 10 13.09 -0.73 -6.71
N LEU A 11 14.13 -0.20 -6.06
CA LEU A 11 14.27 1.26 -5.85
C LEU A 11 14.51 2.04 -7.15
N ALA A 12 15.07 1.41 -8.20
CA ALA A 12 15.15 2.02 -9.52
C ALA A 12 13.78 2.16 -10.19
N ARG A 13 12.81 1.29 -9.85
CA ARG A 13 11.44 1.34 -10.37
C ARG A 13 10.51 2.18 -9.49
N TYR A 14 10.68 2.11 -8.18
CA TYR A 14 9.91 2.83 -7.17
C TYR A 14 10.87 3.66 -6.31
N PRO A 15 11.29 4.84 -6.78
CA PRO A 15 12.34 5.63 -6.14
C PRO A 15 12.02 5.99 -4.70
N LYS A 16 13.01 5.93 -3.83
CA LYS A 16 12.85 6.38 -2.43
C LYS A 16 12.47 7.86 -2.34
N ALA A 17 12.83 8.66 -3.35
CA ALA A 17 12.47 10.08 -3.41
C ALA A 17 10.96 10.32 -3.54
N ASP A 18 10.21 9.33 -4.00
CA ASP A 18 8.75 9.40 -4.13
C ASP A 18 8.03 9.03 -2.83
N ALA A 19 8.76 8.54 -1.82
CA ALA A 19 8.17 8.23 -0.51
C ALA A 19 7.93 9.51 0.30
N GLU A 20 6.95 9.43 1.21
CA GLU A 20 6.73 10.46 2.22
C GLU A 20 7.99 10.66 3.09
N GLY A 21 8.24 11.88 3.54
CA GLY A 21 9.44 12.21 4.31
C GLY A 21 9.53 11.49 5.67
N TRP A 22 8.42 11.00 6.19
CA TRP A 22 8.34 10.22 7.43
C TRP A 22 8.43 8.71 7.20
N ASP A 23 8.34 8.25 5.94
CA ASP A 23 8.24 6.84 5.58
C ASP A 23 9.59 6.10 5.68
N HIS A 24 9.53 4.79 5.86
CA HIS A 24 10.70 3.94 5.95
C HIS A 24 10.66 2.84 4.87
N VAL A 25 11.22 3.12 3.70
CA VAL A 25 11.23 2.22 2.54
C VAL A 25 12.62 1.63 2.28
N GLY A 26 12.66 0.44 1.69
CA GLY A 26 13.86 -0.33 1.43
C GLY A 26 14.16 -1.38 2.49
N LEU A 27 15.42 -1.80 2.59
CA LEU A 27 15.86 -2.84 3.51
C LEU A 27 15.84 -2.34 4.97
N SER A 28 15.06 -3.01 5.81
CA SER A 28 14.92 -2.69 7.24
C SER A 28 15.73 -3.64 8.14
N VAL A 29 15.87 -4.91 7.76
CA VAL A 29 16.63 -5.94 8.47
C VAL A 29 17.12 -6.97 7.47
N GLY A 30 18.27 -7.56 7.71
CA GLY A 30 18.86 -8.61 6.90
C GLY A 30 20.29 -8.32 6.46
N ASP A 31 20.89 -9.28 5.78
CA ASP A 31 22.23 -9.16 5.20
C ASP A 31 22.10 -8.76 3.72
N PRO A 32 22.53 -7.55 3.33
CA PRO A 32 22.49 -7.10 1.94
C PRO A 32 23.33 -7.95 0.99
N ALA A 33 24.33 -8.69 1.51
CA ALA A 33 25.19 -9.57 0.72
C ALA A 33 24.66 -11.01 0.61
N ALA A 34 23.59 -11.36 1.33
CA ALA A 34 23.04 -12.71 1.28
C ALA A 34 22.49 -13.05 -0.11
N GLU A 35 22.78 -14.26 -0.58
CA GLU A 35 22.15 -14.80 -1.79
C GLU A 35 20.68 -15.08 -1.55
N ILE A 36 19.83 -14.68 -2.50
CA ILE A 36 18.40 -14.89 -2.42
C ILE A 36 18.05 -16.33 -2.78
N THR A 37 17.40 -17.03 -1.86
CA THR A 37 16.88 -18.39 -2.05
C THR A 37 15.43 -18.40 -2.50
N GLY A 38 14.67 -17.36 -2.11
CA GLY A 38 13.28 -17.14 -2.47
C GLY A 38 12.79 -15.81 -1.94
N VAL A 39 11.69 -15.32 -2.54
CA VAL A 39 11.04 -14.08 -2.16
C VAL A 39 9.58 -14.40 -1.81
N ALA A 40 9.16 -14.05 -0.62
CA ALA A 40 7.76 -14.04 -0.19
C ALA A 40 7.23 -12.62 -0.18
N CYS A 41 5.94 -12.43 -0.45
CA CYS A 41 5.27 -11.14 -0.40
C CYS A 41 4.15 -11.16 0.65
N ALA A 42 4.00 -10.07 1.40
CA ALA A 42 2.93 -9.88 2.35
C ALA A 42 2.56 -8.39 2.46
N LEU A 43 1.39 -8.09 3.01
CA LEU A 43 1.03 -6.72 3.34
C LEU A 43 1.88 -6.20 4.52
N ASP A 44 1.98 -7.01 5.58
CA ASP A 44 2.63 -6.66 6.83
C ASP A 44 3.85 -7.53 7.14
N ALA A 45 4.88 -6.91 7.72
CA ALA A 45 6.03 -7.59 8.27
C ALA A 45 5.73 -8.08 9.70
N THR A 46 4.93 -9.14 9.82
CA THR A 46 4.62 -9.77 11.12
C THR A 46 5.55 -10.94 11.39
N GLU A 47 5.72 -11.31 12.68
CA GLU A 47 6.44 -12.52 13.09
C GLU A 47 5.91 -13.77 12.35
N ALA A 48 4.58 -13.90 12.23
CA ALA A 48 3.95 -15.00 11.52
C ALA A 48 4.34 -15.04 10.02
N ASN A 49 4.42 -13.89 9.36
CA ASN A 49 4.82 -13.80 7.96
C ASN A 49 6.31 -14.07 7.77
N VAL A 50 7.17 -13.70 8.73
CA VAL A 50 8.59 -14.08 8.74
C VAL A 50 8.74 -15.61 8.78
N HIS A 51 8.01 -16.27 9.69
CA HIS A 51 8.04 -17.74 9.77
C HIS A 51 7.50 -18.41 8.51
N ARG A 52 6.40 -17.93 7.96
CA ARG A 52 5.84 -18.45 6.69
C ARG A 52 6.82 -18.30 5.52
N ALA A 53 7.55 -17.18 5.44
CA ALA A 53 8.58 -16.98 4.44
C ALA A 53 9.69 -18.02 4.60
N GLN A 54 10.21 -18.22 5.82
CA GLN A 54 11.21 -19.21 6.13
C GLN A 54 10.76 -20.65 5.81
N GLU A 55 9.54 -21.02 6.21
CA GLU A 55 8.94 -22.34 5.93
C GLU A 55 8.80 -22.61 4.42
N ALA A 56 8.54 -21.55 3.63
CA ALA A 56 8.49 -21.60 2.17
C ALA A 56 9.88 -21.62 1.52
N GLY A 57 10.98 -21.57 2.28
CA GLY A 57 12.34 -21.52 1.78
C GLY A 57 12.78 -20.16 1.27
N ALA A 58 12.00 -19.11 1.52
CA ALA A 58 12.34 -17.75 1.17
C ALA A 58 13.14 -17.07 2.28
N ASN A 59 14.22 -16.37 1.90
CA ASN A 59 15.02 -15.55 2.80
C ASN A 59 14.84 -14.03 2.54
N VAL A 60 13.87 -13.65 1.72
CA VAL A 60 13.43 -12.28 1.55
C VAL A 60 11.92 -12.21 1.72
N LEU A 61 11.46 -11.29 2.57
CA LEU A 61 10.06 -10.92 2.73
C LEU A 61 9.89 -9.48 2.21
N LEU A 62 9.20 -9.34 1.08
CA LEU A 62 8.76 -8.04 0.58
C LEU A 62 7.44 -7.69 1.23
N THR A 63 7.34 -6.49 1.80
CA THR A 63 6.11 -6.01 2.41
C THR A 63 5.71 -4.66 1.86
N HIS A 64 4.41 -4.37 1.90
CA HIS A 64 3.90 -3.04 1.64
C HIS A 64 4.16 -2.14 2.86
N HIS A 65 3.62 -2.50 4.01
CA HIS A 65 3.87 -1.74 5.22
C HIS A 65 5.29 -1.95 5.73
N PRO A 66 6.01 -0.87 6.07
CA PRO A 66 7.32 -0.97 6.69
C PRO A 66 7.18 -1.59 8.07
N ILE A 67 8.17 -2.39 8.46
CA ILE A 67 8.15 -3.07 9.77
C ILE A 67 8.16 -2.07 10.94
N TYR A 68 8.62 -0.87 10.71
CA TYR A 68 8.53 0.28 11.61
C TYR A 68 8.59 1.60 10.83
N ILE A 69 7.92 2.61 11.33
CA ILE A 69 8.09 4.00 10.92
C ILE A 69 9.17 4.65 11.81
N LYS A 70 9.06 4.42 13.13
CA LYS A 70 10.08 4.81 14.10
C LYS A 70 10.76 3.55 14.63
N ALA A 71 12.07 3.51 14.53
CA ALA A 71 12.85 2.37 15.00
C ALA A 71 12.54 2.05 16.46
N PRO A 72 12.33 0.76 16.80
CA PRO A 72 12.08 0.35 18.19
C PRO A 72 13.34 0.53 19.04
N GLU A 73 13.13 0.81 20.34
CA GLU A 73 14.23 0.99 21.31
C GLU A 73 14.90 -0.35 21.67
N ALA A 74 14.22 -1.47 21.47
CA ALA A 74 14.72 -2.80 21.78
C ALA A 74 14.29 -3.82 20.74
N PHE A 75 15.15 -4.79 20.46
CA PHE A 75 14.91 -5.93 19.58
C PHE A 75 14.81 -7.20 20.41
N CYS A 76 13.61 -7.62 20.73
CA CYS A 76 13.32 -8.73 21.65
C CYS A 76 12.18 -9.58 21.13
N PRO A 77 12.08 -10.86 21.54
CA PRO A 77 10.88 -11.67 21.30
C PRO A 77 9.63 -10.98 21.80
N ALA A 78 8.47 -11.35 21.22
CA ALA A 78 7.19 -10.83 21.66
C ALA A 78 6.93 -11.13 23.14
N ASP A 79 6.47 -10.15 23.87
CA ASP A 79 5.87 -10.28 25.19
C ASP A 79 4.73 -9.25 25.36
N ALA A 80 3.98 -9.36 26.44
CA ALA A 80 2.81 -8.52 26.69
C ALA A 80 3.13 -7.01 26.81
N THR A 81 4.39 -6.64 26.90
CA THR A 81 4.84 -5.26 27.18
C THR A 81 5.57 -4.60 26.00
N ARG A 82 5.84 -5.35 24.92
CA ARG A 82 6.67 -4.88 23.82
C ARG A 82 5.94 -4.83 22.48
N PRO A 83 6.26 -3.84 21.60
CA PRO A 83 5.66 -3.73 20.29
C PRO A 83 5.91 -4.95 19.40
N GLN A 84 4.91 -5.32 18.60
CA GLN A 84 5.01 -6.45 17.65
C GLN A 84 6.12 -6.24 16.61
N SER A 85 6.40 -5.01 16.18
CA SER A 85 7.49 -4.69 15.26
C SER A 85 8.86 -5.11 15.79
N SER A 86 9.09 -4.98 17.10
CA SER A 86 10.31 -5.46 17.77
C SER A 86 10.47 -6.98 17.66
N ALA A 87 9.39 -7.72 17.88
CA ALA A 87 9.39 -9.18 17.76
C ALA A 87 9.62 -9.64 16.32
N ALA A 88 8.98 -9.02 15.35
CA ALA A 88 9.15 -9.35 13.94
C ALA A 88 10.60 -9.07 13.47
N LEU A 89 11.20 -7.95 13.91
CA LEU A 89 12.63 -7.66 13.64
C LEU A 89 13.56 -8.70 14.25
N TYR A 90 13.31 -9.07 15.52
CA TYR A 90 14.10 -10.09 16.21
C TYR A 90 14.03 -11.43 15.49
N GLU A 91 12.80 -11.88 15.14
CA GLU A 91 12.60 -13.15 14.43
C GLU A 91 13.18 -13.11 13.01
N ALA A 92 13.04 -12.01 12.27
CA ALA A 92 13.63 -11.87 10.95
C ALA A 92 15.16 -12.02 10.99
N ALA A 93 15.82 -11.34 11.94
CA ALA A 93 17.25 -11.45 12.14
C ALA A 93 17.68 -12.87 12.58
N ARG A 94 16.92 -13.51 13.49
CA ARG A 94 17.16 -14.86 13.98
C ARG A 94 17.02 -15.93 12.89
N CYS A 95 16.02 -15.76 12.02
CA CYS A 95 15.72 -16.69 10.93
C CYS A 95 16.53 -16.43 9.65
N GLY A 96 17.31 -15.35 9.60
CA GLY A 96 18.04 -14.96 8.40
C GLY A 96 17.13 -14.48 7.26
N VAL A 97 15.95 -13.93 7.58
CA VAL A 97 15.01 -13.37 6.62
C VAL A 97 15.22 -11.87 6.51
N SER A 98 15.53 -11.40 5.30
CA SER A 98 15.63 -9.98 4.99
C SER A 98 14.24 -9.40 4.75
N ILE A 99 13.93 -8.23 5.33
CA ILE A 99 12.67 -7.51 5.13
C ILE A 99 12.93 -6.24 4.33
N ILE A 100 12.26 -6.13 3.17
CA ILE A 100 12.32 -4.98 2.29
C ILE A 100 10.89 -4.47 2.11
N SER A 101 10.65 -3.18 2.35
CA SER A 101 9.31 -2.58 2.27
C SER A 101 9.23 -1.52 1.19
N PHE A 102 8.09 -1.48 0.48
CA PHE A 102 7.73 -0.45 -0.50
C PHE A 102 6.33 0.02 -0.16
N HIS A 103 6.21 1.23 0.31
CA HIS A 103 5.01 1.80 0.89
C HIS A 103 4.54 3.01 0.07
N THR A 104 4.65 4.22 0.58
CA THR A 104 4.13 5.41 -0.10
C THR A 104 4.82 5.69 -1.46
N ASN A 105 6.04 5.24 -1.68
CA ASN A 105 6.70 5.28 -2.99
C ASN A 105 6.07 4.31 -4.00
N LEU A 106 5.59 3.15 -3.54
CA LEU A 106 4.84 2.23 -4.38
C LEU A 106 3.43 2.77 -4.66
N ASP A 107 2.75 3.33 -3.64
CA ASP A 107 1.42 3.92 -3.78
C ASP A 107 1.38 5.07 -4.79
N ARG A 108 2.48 5.83 -4.92
CA ARG A 108 2.62 6.90 -5.90
C ARG A 108 2.88 6.42 -7.32
N SER A 109 3.14 5.14 -7.51
CA SER A 109 3.48 4.60 -8.82
C SER A 109 2.27 4.57 -9.78
N HIS A 110 2.59 4.62 -11.08
CA HIS A 110 1.59 4.43 -12.12
C HIS A 110 0.93 3.04 -12.00
N GLU A 111 1.69 2.01 -11.66
CA GLU A 111 1.21 0.64 -11.52
C GLU A 111 0.19 0.48 -10.39
N ALA A 112 0.43 1.12 -9.23
CA ALA A 112 -0.53 1.10 -8.13
C ALA A 112 -1.84 1.78 -8.54
N ARG A 113 -1.75 2.93 -9.20
CA ARG A 113 -2.91 3.66 -9.74
C ARG A 113 -3.71 2.83 -10.73
N VAL A 114 -3.04 2.18 -11.70
CA VAL A 114 -3.69 1.29 -12.66
C VAL A 114 -4.38 0.13 -11.95
N CYS A 115 -3.66 -0.57 -11.08
CA CYS A 115 -4.18 -1.72 -10.34
C CYS A 115 -5.45 -1.39 -9.55
N LEU A 116 -5.43 -0.30 -8.76
CA LEU A 116 -6.59 0.13 -7.97
C LEU A 116 -7.78 0.52 -8.86
N SER A 117 -7.52 1.19 -9.98
CA SER A 117 -8.57 1.58 -10.92
C SER A 117 -9.22 0.37 -11.58
N GLU A 118 -8.43 -0.58 -12.06
CA GLU A 118 -8.91 -1.80 -12.73
C GLU A 118 -9.74 -2.68 -11.79
N LEU A 119 -9.38 -2.78 -10.52
CA LEU A 119 -10.15 -3.52 -9.51
C LEU A 119 -11.59 -3.00 -9.39
N LEU A 120 -11.81 -1.72 -9.59
CA LEU A 120 -13.14 -1.10 -9.60
C LEU A 120 -13.78 -1.02 -10.99
N GLY A 121 -13.14 -1.55 -12.03
CA GLY A 121 -13.61 -1.46 -13.42
C GLY A 121 -13.58 -0.04 -13.95
N ALA A 122 -12.51 0.68 -13.64
CA ALA A 122 -12.25 2.05 -14.07
C ALA A 122 -10.92 2.13 -14.84
N ALA A 123 -10.80 3.15 -15.68
CA ALA A 123 -9.57 3.52 -16.36
C ALA A 123 -8.93 4.71 -15.63
N PRO A 124 -7.64 4.64 -15.23
CA PRO A 124 -6.97 5.75 -14.57
C PRO A 124 -6.81 6.94 -15.51
N VAL A 125 -6.97 8.16 -14.96
CA VAL A 125 -6.77 9.43 -15.67
C VAL A 125 -5.49 10.10 -15.18
N SER A 126 -5.38 10.31 -13.85
CA SER A 126 -4.23 10.95 -13.21
C SER A 126 -4.15 10.53 -11.73
N SER A 127 -3.12 10.98 -11.02
CA SER A 127 -3.14 10.94 -9.55
C SER A 127 -4.03 12.05 -8.98
N LEU A 128 -4.40 11.94 -7.71
CA LEU A 128 -5.08 13.04 -7.00
C LEU A 128 -4.13 14.18 -6.65
N GLU A 129 -2.84 13.92 -6.47
CA GLU A 129 -1.83 14.96 -6.23
C GLU A 129 -1.54 15.80 -7.49
N HIS A 130 -1.67 15.21 -8.68
CA HIS A 130 -1.30 15.84 -9.96
C HIS A 130 -2.39 15.62 -11.01
N VAL A 131 -3.56 16.25 -10.77
CA VAL A 131 -4.76 16.05 -11.63
C VAL A 131 -4.50 16.49 -13.08
N ASP A 132 -3.71 17.55 -13.28
CA ASP A 132 -3.41 18.11 -14.61
C ASP A 132 -2.20 17.45 -15.28
N GLU A 133 -1.52 16.52 -14.60
CA GLU A 133 -0.31 15.84 -15.09
C GLU A 133 -0.51 14.30 -15.06
N PRO A 134 -1.20 13.71 -16.06
CA PRO A 134 -1.56 12.30 -16.07
C PRO A 134 -0.41 11.32 -15.88
N GLU A 135 0.78 11.67 -16.36
CA GLU A 135 1.99 10.84 -16.28
C GLU A 135 2.79 11.04 -14.98
N ALA A 136 2.47 12.05 -14.18
CA ALA A 136 3.18 12.30 -12.93
C ALA A 136 2.88 11.21 -11.90
N CYS A 137 3.91 10.76 -11.18
CA CYS A 137 3.75 9.96 -9.98
C CYS A 137 3.00 10.77 -8.93
N GLY A 138 2.14 10.12 -8.14
CA GLY A 138 1.37 10.80 -7.10
C GLY A 138 0.37 9.87 -6.43
N LEU A 139 0.02 10.18 -5.19
CA LEU A 139 -0.93 9.40 -4.42
C LEU A 139 -2.35 9.50 -4.98
N GLY A 140 -3.06 8.41 -4.79
CA GLY A 140 -4.44 8.23 -5.23
C GLY A 140 -4.60 8.11 -6.74
N ALA A 141 -5.80 7.81 -7.16
CA ALA A 141 -6.19 7.72 -8.55
C ALA A 141 -7.45 8.54 -8.80
N LEU A 142 -7.41 9.40 -9.79
CA LEU A 142 -8.60 9.90 -10.47
C LEU A 142 -8.86 8.96 -11.65
N ALA A 143 -10.05 8.37 -11.72
CA ALA A 143 -10.35 7.37 -12.73
C ALA A 143 -11.76 7.54 -13.28
N THR A 144 -11.97 7.08 -14.51
CA THR A 144 -13.27 7.03 -15.17
C THR A 144 -13.78 5.60 -15.21
N LEU A 145 -14.98 5.35 -14.70
CA LEU A 145 -15.61 4.03 -14.77
C LEU A 145 -15.86 3.61 -16.23
N ASN A 146 -15.65 2.34 -16.55
CA ASN A 146 -15.85 1.78 -17.91
C ASN A 146 -17.31 1.85 -18.39
N GLY A 147 -18.22 2.21 -17.51
CA GLY A 147 -19.62 2.54 -17.77
C GLY A 147 -20.24 3.11 -16.51
N PRO A 148 -21.25 3.99 -16.63
CA PRO A 148 -21.91 4.56 -15.47
C PRO A 148 -22.60 3.45 -14.66
N CYS A 149 -22.51 3.53 -13.34
CA CYS A 149 -23.19 2.61 -12.42
C CYS A 149 -23.75 3.38 -11.23
N SER A 150 -24.65 2.76 -10.47
CA SER A 150 -25.13 3.36 -9.23
C SER A 150 -24.05 3.27 -8.12
N LEU A 151 -24.14 4.14 -7.12
CA LEU A 151 -23.31 4.05 -5.91
C LEU A 151 -23.43 2.67 -5.26
N ARG A 152 -24.63 2.10 -5.25
CA ARG A 152 -24.90 0.73 -4.76
C ARG A 152 -24.08 -0.33 -5.52
N ASP A 153 -24.08 -0.26 -6.86
CA ASP A 153 -23.37 -1.23 -7.70
C ASP A 153 -21.86 -1.09 -7.55
N LEU A 154 -21.36 0.14 -7.43
CA LEU A 154 -19.95 0.40 -7.18
C LEU A 154 -19.52 -0.12 -5.80
N ALA A 155 -20.35 0.09 -4.76
CA ALA A 155 -20.09 -0.45 -3.43
C ALA A 155 -20.05 -1.99 -3.43
N ALA A 156 -20.98 -2.65 -4.14
CA ALA A 156 -20.97 -4.09 -4.30
C ALA A 156 -19.71 -4.59 -5.04
N ARG A 157 -19.26 -3.84 -6.05
CA ARG A 157 -18.01 -4.14 -6.77
C ARG A 157 -16.80 -3.98 -5.85
N ALA A 158 -16.74 -2.91 -5.05
CA ALA A 158 -15.69 -2.68 -4.08
C ALA A 158 -15.65 -3.79 -3.02
N ALA A 159 -16.81 -4.24 -2.52
CA ALA A 159 -16.92 -5.34 -1.58
C ALA A 159 -16.25 -6.62 -2.10
N VAL A 160 -16.50 -6.95 -3.36
CA VAL A 160 -15.88 -8.13 -4.01
C VAL A 160 -14.39 -7.91 -4.27
N ALA A 161 -14.02 -6.73 -4.82
CA ALA A 161 -12.65 -6.45 -5.20
C ALA A 161 -11.68 -6.41 -4.01
N PHE A 162 -12.14 -5.93 -2.86
CA PHE A 162 -11.33 -5.75 -1.65
C PHE A 162 -11.66 -6.76 -0.54
N ASP A 163 -12.52 -7.74 -0.81
CA ASP A 163 -12.97 -8.75 0.17
C ASP A 163 -13.38 -8.12 1.51
N SER A 164 -14.24 -7.10 1.45
CA SER A 164 -14.60 -6.28 2.61
C SER A 164 -16.06 -5.84 2.56
N ASP A 165 -16.58 -5.37 3.70
CA ASP A 165 -17.90 -4.75 3.81
C ASP A 165 -17.76 -3.22 3.81
N PRO A 166 -17.91 -2.54 2.67
CA PRO A 166 -17.72 -1.10 2.60
C PRO A 166 -18.83 -0.35 3.34
N ARG A 167 -18.45 0.69 4.07
CA ARG A 167 -19.41 1.67 4.59
C ARG A 167 -19.69 2.70 3.49
N VAL A 168 -20.96 2.98 3.25
CA VAL A 168 -21.40 3.83 2.16
C VAL A 168 -22.15 5.05 2.70
N TRP A 169 -21.78 6.24 2.23
CA TRP A 169 -22.48 7.49 2.47
C TRP A 169 -22.90 8.08 1.13
N GLY A 170 -24.17 8.43 1.00
CA GLY A 170 -24.75 9.00 -0.20
C GLY A 170 -26.01 8.28 -0.65
N GLU A 171 -26.64 8.83 -1.70
CA GLU A 171 -27.83 8.22 -2.28
C GLU A 171 -27.46 6.96 -3.07
N ALA A 172 -28.08 5.83 -2.73
CA ALA A 172 -27.73 4.53 -3.28
C ALA A 172 -27.84 4.45 -4.82
N ASP A 173 -28.78 5.20 -5.40
CA ASP A 173 -29.04 5.22 -6.83
C ASP A 173 -28.34 6.40 -7.54
N HIS A 174 -27.44 7.12 -6.82
CA HIS A 174 -26.60 8.16 -7.43
C HIS A 174 -25.77 7.57 -8.56
N ALA A 175 -25.79 8.22 -9.73
CA ALA A 175 -25.05 7.76 -10.90
C ALA A 175 -23.61 8.22 -10.82
N CYS A 176 -22.69 7.26 -10.78
CA CYS A 176 -21.24 7.46 -10.74
C CYS A 176 -20.65 7.23 -12.13
N ARG A 177 -19.76 8.13 -12.56
CA ARG A 177 -18.95 8.04 -13.78
C ARG A 177 -17.47 8.20 -13.49
N THR A 178 -17.14 9.06 -12.53
CA THR A 178 -15.79 9.36 -12.09
C THR A 178 -15.60 8.91 -10.65
N VAL A 179 -14.45 8.35 -10.36
CA VAL A 179 -14.10 7.85 -9.03
C VAL A 179 -12.72 8.34 -8.63
N ALA A 180 -12.60 8.83 -7.40
CA ALA A 180 -11.32 9.01 -6.74
C ALA A 180 -11.04 7.78 -5.87
N ILE A 181 -9.85 7.20 -5.99
CA ILE A 181 -9.47 6.00 -5.25
C ILE A 181 -8.20 6.30 -4.47
N LEU A 182 -8.21 6.00 -3.18
CA LEU A 182 -7.04 6.15 -2.33
C LEU A 182 -6.87 4.91 -1.45
N GLY A 183 -5.71 4.28 -1.50
CA GLY A 183 -5.33 3.24 -0.55
C GLY A 183 -5.10 3.84 0.84
N GLY A 184 -5.42 3.07 1.91
CA GLY A 184 -5.23 3.54 3.28
C GLY A 184 -6.16 4.67 3.70
N SER A 185 -5.64 5.68 4.39
CA SER A 185 -6.41 6.77 4.98
C SER A 185 -6.67 7.91 3.98
N LEU A 186 -7.91 8.40 3.97
CA LEU A 186 -8.31 9.51 3.09
C LEU A 186 -7.53 10.81 3.37
N GLY A 187 -7.28 11.15 4.64
CA GLY A 187 -6.61 12.39 5.01
C GLY A 187 -7.19 13.61 4.28
N ASP A 188 -6.31 14.50 3.82
CA ASP A 188 -6.68 15.73 3.09
C ASP A 188 -7.02 15.47 1.60
N PHE A 189 -6.86 14.24 1.11
CA PHE A 189 -7.17 13.87 -0.28
C PHE A 189 -8.65 13.95 -0.62
N GLY A 190 -9.53 13.94 0.40
CA GLY A 190 -10.95 14.19 0.21
C GLY A 190 -11.23 15.54 -0.45
N GLU A 191 -10.51 16.59 -0.04
CA GLU A 191 -10.65 17.94 -0.63
C GLU A 191 -10.16 17.96 -2.07
N LEU A 192 -9.08 17.26 -2.39
CA LEU A 192 -8.57 17.14 -3.75
C LEU A 192 -9.57 16.41 -4.67
N ALA A 193 -10.17 15.33 -4.19
CA ALA A 193 -11.18 14.58 -4.93
C ALA A 193 -12.43 15.43 -5.20
N ILE A 194 -12.89 16.21 -4.22
CA ILE A 194 -14.01 17.15 -4.39
C ILE A 194 -13.65 18.25 -5.40
N ALA A 195 -12.45 18.82 -5.30
CA ALA A 195 -11.98 19.85 -6.22
C ALA A 195 -11.83 19.31 -7.65
N ALA A 196 -11.47 18.04 -7.83
CA ALA A 196 -11.45 17.36 -9.12
C ALA A 196 -12.85 17.04 -9.68
N GLY A 197 -13.92 17.26 -8.90
CA GLY A 197 -15.30 17.03 -9.33
C GLY A 197 -15.67 15.56 -9.50
N THR A 198 -15.12 14.66 -8.67
CA THR A 198 -15.45 13.22 -8.72
C THR A 198 -16.84 12.96 -8.17
N ASP A 199 -17.53 11.97 -8.76
CA ASP A 199 -18.87 11.56 -8.30
C ASP A 199 -18.81 10.76 -7.00
N VAL A 200 -17.68 10.07 -6.74
CA VAL A 200 -17.53 9.19 -5.59
C VAL A 200 -16.05 9.05 -5.18
N ILE A 201 -15.83 8.85 -3.89
CA ILE A 201 -14.52 8.55 -3.32
C ILE A 201 -14.55 7.13 -2.74
N VAL A 202 -13.54 6.31 -3.08
CA VAL A 202 -13.30 5.00 -2.48
C VAL A 202 -11.96 5.05 -1.74
N THR A 203 -11.98 4.73 -0.44
CA THR A 203 -10.79 4.80 0.41
C THR A 203 -10.79 3.67 1.43
N GLY A 204 -9.63 3.30 1.96
CA GLY A 204 -9.50 2.28 3.00
C GLY A 204 -10.13 2.73 4.32
N GLU A 205 -9.93 3.99 4.71
CA GLU A 205 -10.56 4.59 5.89
C GLU A 205 -10.76 6.10 5.72
N ALA A 206 -11.77 6.63 6.40
CA ALA A 206 -11.95 8.05 6.60
C ALA A 206 -11.97 8.35 8.10
N GLY A 207 -11.11 9.25 8.55
CA GLY A 207 -11.08 9.68 9.95
C GLY A 207 -12.36 10.43 10.34
N TYR A 208 -12.69 10.43 11.64
CA TYR A 208 -13.91 11.04 12.17
C TYR A 208 -14.12 12.52 11.75
N HIS A 209 -13.04 13.25 11.55
CA HIS A 209 -13.09 14.67 11.17
C HIS A 209 -13.09 14.91 9.65
N VAL A 210 -13.00 13.84 8.85
CA VAL A 210 -12.89 13.89 7.39
C VAL A 210 -14.16 13.37 6.72
N ALA A 211 -15.02 12.66 7.47
CA ALA A 211 -16.28 12.06 6.99
C ALA A 211 -17.46 13.02 7.14
#